data_dd18ad0ae7260ac6c5d540378c705d38
#
_entry.id   dd18ad0ae7260ac6c5d540378c705d38
#
_cell.length_a   1.000
_cell.length_b   1.000
_cell.length_c   1.000
_cell.angle_alpha   90.00
_cell.angle_beta   90.00
_cell.angle_gamma   90.00
#
_symmetry.space_group_name_H-M   'P 1'
#
loop_
_entity.id
_entity.type
_entity.pdbx_description
1 polymer ?
#
loop_
_entity_poly.entity_id
_entity_poly.type
_entity_poly.pdbx_seq_one_letter_code
_entity_poly.pdbx_strand_id
1 'polypeptide(L)'
;MQTLFRQLVPICLVMAIPIIPFLIMGDVIGQWVADFENSTWLAGIVIMLLSGDIFLPIPSSVVSTFVGGQMHWLTGTLISWIGMTNGALLGFWFARKYGRSFALKFSKQEDLERAAGMTHRFGPGFLVLARGVPVLAEASVLLMGVHGLSWSRFLLPVIFSNLGISLGYCAFGHVASQYDWFPLAMGVSIGVPVVLTLIVQRFVKLPHETKLPASENPQESELND
;
A
#
# COMPACT_ATOMS: atom_id res chain seq x y z
N MET A 1 -6.18 21.83 -15.37
CA MET A 1 -5.27 22.11 -14.23
C MET A 1 -5.99 22.12 -12.88
N GLN A 2 -7.16 22.76 -12.74
CA GLN A 2 -7.89 22.84 -11.46
C GLN A 2 -8.35 21.48 -10.90
N THR A 3 -8.69 20.51 -11.74
CA THR A 3 -9.11 19.16 -11.32
C THR A 3 -7.95 18.33 -10.74
N LEU A 4 -6.75 18.49 -11.28
CA LEU A 4 -5.54 17.85 -10.76
C LEU A 4 -5.15 18.40 -9.39
N PHE A 5 -5.20 19.72 -9.20
CA PHE A 5 -4.91 20.37 -7.92
C PHE A 5 -5.90 19.93 -6.84
N ARG A 6 -7.18 19.80 -7.18
CA ARG A 6 -8.24 19.39 -6.26
C ARG A 6 -8.14 17.93 -5.81
N GLN A 7 -7.47 17.07 -6.60
CA GLN A 7 -7.21 15.68 -6.25
C GLN A 7 -5.87 15.49 -5.51
N LEU A 8 -4.86 16.33 -5.81
CA LEU A 8 -3.55 16.30 -5.17
C LEU A 8 -3.58 16.76 -3.72
N VAL A 9 -4.34 17.83 -3.44
CA VAL A 9 -4.40 18.42 -2.10
C VAL A 9 -4.78 17.41 -1.01
N PRO A 10 -5.86 16.61 -1.13
CA PRO A 10 -6.20 15.64 -0.09
C PRO A 10 -5.17 14.50 0.02
N ILE A 11 -4.55 14.08 -1.09
CA ILE A 11 -3.49 13.05 -1.06
C ILE A 11 -2.25 13.59 -0.36
N CYS A 12 -1.81 14.81 -0.73
CA CYS A 12 -0.68 15.47 -0.07
C CYS A 12 -0.97 15.74 1.42
N LEU A 13 -2.21 16.07 1.78
CA LEU A 13 -2.60 16.36 3.16
C LEU A 13 -2.63 15.09 4.01
N VAL A 14 -3.14 13.99 3.48
CA VAL A 14 -3.11 12.67 4.15
C VAL A 14 -1.68 12.16 4.28
N MET A 15 -0.84 12.36 3.25
CA MET A 15 0.57 11.99 3.30
C MET A 15 1.39 12.94 4.19
N ALA A 16 1.00 14.21 4.32
CA ALA A 16 1.67 15.18 5.19
C ALA A 16 1.52 14.85 6.68
N ILE A 17 0.41 14.23 7.08
CA ILE A 17 0.16 13.87 8.49
C ILE A 17 1.27 12.98 9.07
N PRO A 18 1.70 11.86 8.44
CA PRO A 18 2.84 11.08 8.93
C PRO A 18 4.20 11.69 8.59
N ILE A 19 4.31 12.49 7.53
CA ILE A 19 5.56 13.03 7.01
C ILE A 19 6.03 14.26 7.78
N ILE A 20 5.13 15.19 8.09
CA ILE A 20 5.47 16.44 8.80
C ILE A 20 6.12 16.16 10.16
N PRO A 21 5.54 15.32 11.05
CA PRO A 21 6.20 14.95 12.30
C PRO A 21 7.57 14.30 12.06
N PHE A 22 7.68 13.47 11.03
CA PHE A 22 8.94 12.80 10.71
C PHE A 22 10.03 13.77 10.20
N LEU A 23 9.66 14.77 9.40
CA LEU A 23 10.58 15.81 8.94
C LEU A 23 10.99 16.79 10.07
N ILE A 24 10.05 17.13 10.97
CA ILE A 24 10.31 18.05 12.09
C ILE A 24 11.07 17.35 13.20
N MET A 25 10.78 16.08 13.46
CA MET A 25 11.36 15.29 14.53
C MET A 25 12.44 14.33 14.05
N GLY A 26 12.89 14.44 12.79
CA GLY A 26 13.83 13.50 12.17
C GLY A 26 15.10 13.33 13.01
N ASP A 27 15.66 14.41 13.53
CA ASP A 27 16.83 14.38 14.41
C ASP A 27 16.53 13.75 15.78
N VAL A 28 15.36 14.05 16.34
CA VAL A 28 14.89 13.47 17.61
C VAL A 28 14.57 11.98 17.44
N ILE A 29 13.90 11.64 16.36
CA ILE A 29 13.60 10.23 16.01
C ILE A 29 14.92 9.50 15.70
N GLY A 30 15.86 10.13 15.00
CA GLY A 30 17.20 9.59 14.72
C GLY A 30 17.98 9.31 16.00
N GLN A 31 17.98 10.24 16.98
CA GLN A 31 18.61 10.04 18.28
C GLN A 31 17.92 8.94 19.09
N TRP A 32 16.59 8.93 19.14
CA TRP A 32 15.82 7.87 19.79
C TRP A 32 16.10 6.49 19.17
N VAL A 33 16.24 6.44 17.85
CA VAL A 33 16.52 5.19 17.14
C VAL A 33 17.97 4.77 17.31
N ALA A 34 18.94 5.71 17.40
CA ALA A 34 20.34 5.41 17.69
C ALA A 34 20.50 4.75 19.07
N ASP A 35 19.71 5.18 20.07
CA ASP A 35 19.66 4.53 21.38
C ASP A 35 19.06 3.12 21.32
N PHE A 36 18.32 2.79 20.25
CA PHE A 36 17.70 1.49 20.00
C PHE A 36 18.41 0.66 18.90
N GLU A 37 19.56 1.10 18.38
CA GLU A 37 20.25 0.53 17.21
C GLU A 37 20.52 -0.98 17.32
N ASN A 38 20.58 -1.52 18.53
CA ASN A 38 20.70 -2.96 18.83
C ASN A 38 19.43 -3.54 19.47
N SER A 39 18.30 -2.85 19.44
CA SER A 39 17.13 -3.28 20.19
C SER A 39 16.19 -4.13 19.33
N THR A 40 15.94 -5.34 19.76
CA THR A 40 14.86 -6.23 19.27
C THR A 40 13.48 -5.52 19.28
N TRP A 41 13.31 -4.52 20.13
CA TRP A 41 12.09 -3.71 20.21
C TRP A 41 11.84 -2.86 18.97
N LEU A 42 12.87 -2.27 18.37
CA LEU A 42 12.71 -1.47 17.15
C LEU A 42 12.19 -2.35 16.00
N ALA A 43 12.76 -3.56 15.84
CA ALA A 43 12.29 -4.52 14.87
C ALA A 43 10.81 -4.89 15.10
N GLY A 44 10.41 -5.11 16.35
CA GLY A 44 9.02 -5.40 16.72
C GLY A 44 8.07 -4.25 16.38
N ILE A 45 8.45 -3.00 16.69
CA ILE A 45 7.67 -1.81 16.39
C ILE A 45 7.49 -1.65 14.87
N VAL A 46 8.55 -1.79 14.09
CA VAL A 46 8.49 -1.67 12.63
C VAL A 46 7.63 -2.78 12.01
N ILE A 47 7.78 -4.02 12.46
CA ILE A 47 6.93 -5.12 12.01
C ILE A 47 5.46 -4.83 12.33
N MET A 48 5.15 -4.36 13.55
CA MET A 48 3.79 -4.03 13.95
C MET A 48 3.23 -2.88 13.11
N LEU A 49 4.01 -1.83 12.91
CA LEU A 49 3.64 -0.67 12.11
C LEU A 49 3.32 -1.07 10.66
N LEU A 50 4.22 -1.81 10.00
CA LEU A 50 4.03 -2.27 8.63
C LEU A 50 2.96 -3.37 8.51
N SER A 51 2.71 -4.14 9.56
CA SER A 51 1.58 -5.08 9.60
C SER A 51 0.24 -4.36 9.70
N GLY A 52 0.23 -3.15 10.27
CA GLY A 52 -0.94 -2.29 10.36
C GLY A 52 -1.20 -1.42 9.13
N ASP A 53 -0.34 -1.45 8.12
CA ASP A 53 -0.38 -0.60 6.92
C ASP A 53 -1.76 -0.62 6.22
N ILE A 54 -2.41 -1.77 6.16
CA ILE A 54 -3.73 -1.91 5.53
C ILE A 54 -4.86 -1.21 6.32
N PHE A 55 -4.66 -0.94 7.61
CA PHE A 55 -5.63 -0.28 8.48
C PHE A 55 -5.32 1.20 8.66
N LEU A 56 -4.05 1.56 8.57
CA LEU A 56 -3.53 2.90 8.75
C LEU A 56 -2.78 3.31 7.48
N PRO A 57 -2.97 4.52 6.97
CA PRO A 57 -2.27 5.01 5.78
C PRO A 57 -0.79 5.28 6.09
N ILE A 58 -0.02 4.23 6.31
CA ILE A 58 1.41 4.31 6.63
C ILE A 58 2.20 4.17 5.33
N PRO A 59 3.07 5.14 4.97
CA PRO A 59 3.89 5.03 3.78
C PRO A 59 5.01 3.99 4.00
N SER A 60 4.72 2.72 3.69
CA SER A 60 5.64 1.59 3.87
C SER A 60 7.00 1.79 3.17
N SER A 61 7.02 2.51 2.05
CA SER A 61 8.27 2.90 1.36
C SER A 61 9.18 3.77 2.23
N VAL A 62 8.59 4.74 2.94
CA VAL A 62 9.32 5.64 3.86
C VAL A 62 9.86 4.86 5.05
N VAL A 63 9.03 4.04 5.67
CA VAL A 63 9.43 3.20 6.80
C VAL A 63 10.57 2.25 6.40
N SER A 64 10.46 1.59 5.25
CA SER A 64 11.49 0.66 4.77
C SER A 64 12.81 1.38 4.42
N THR A 65 12.74 2.58 3.80
CA THR A 65 13.93 3.41 3.53
C THR A 65 14.60 3.85 4.82
N PHE A 66 13.78 4.29 5.81
CA PHE A 66 14.28 4.70 7.12
C PHE A 66 15.01 3.55 7.83
N VAL A 67 14.36 2.40 7.93
CA VAL A 67 14.95 1.21 8.59
C VAL A 67 16.23 0.74 7.89
N GLY A 68 16.25 0.79 6.56
CA GLY A 68 17.45 0.48 5.77
C GLY A 68 18.61 1.45 6.01
N GLY A 69 18.32 2.73 6.28
CA GLY A 69 19.32 3.74 6.63
C GLY A 69 19.83 3.65 8.06
N GLN A 70 19.00 3.20 9.00
CA GLN A 70 19.35 3.10 10.42
C GLN A 70 19.92 1.72 10.81
N MET A 71 19.52 0.68 10.09
CA MET A 71 20.00 -0.68 10.32
C MET A 71 20.80 -1.18 9.13
N HIS A 72 21.49 -2.32 9.29
CA HIS A 72 22.09 -2.98 8.14
C HIS A 72 21.00 -3.34 7.11
N TRP A 73 21.26 -3.07 5.83
CA TRP A 73 20.25 -3.20 4.76
C TRP A 73 19.55 -4.56 4.70
N LEU A 74 20.27 -5.66 4.99
CA LEU A 74 19.66 -7.02 5.05
C LEU A 74 18.68 -7.16 6.22
N THR A 75 19.05 -6.69 7.40
CA THR A 75 18.20 -6.72 8.60
C THR A 75 16.95 -5.88 8.37
N GLY A 76 17.12 -4.66 7.87
CA GLY A 76 16.00 -3.79 7.49
C GLY A 76 15.07 -4.42 6.46
N THR A 77 15.64 -5.09 5.44
CA THR A 77 14.89 -5.83 4.43
C THR A 77 14.03 -6.93 5.05
N LEU A 78 14.60 -7.76 5.92
CA LEU A 78 13.87 -8.85 6.56
C LEU A 78 12.73 -8.34 7.44
N ILE A 79 12.97 -7.30 8.25
CA ILE A 79 11.99 -6.68 9.13
C ILE A 79 10.83 -6.08 8.29
N SER A 80 11.16 -5.29 7.28
CA SER A 80 10.18 -4.67 6.40
C SER A 80 9.37 -5.72 5.61
N TRP A 81 10.04 -6.73 5.08
CA TRP A 81 9.40 -7.83 4.36
C TRP A 81 8.41 -8.61 5.21
N ILE A 82 8.79 -8.96 6.44
CA ILE A 82 7.91 -9.64 7.40
C ILE A 82 6.70 -8.76 7.71
N GLY A 83 6.93 -7.48 8.05
CA GLY A 83 5.85 -6.55 8.37
C GLY A 83 4.87 -6.36 7.23
N MET A 84 5.34 -6.03 6.03
CA MET A 84 4.50 -5.84 4.84
C MET A 84 3.77 -7.11 4.43
N THR A 85 4.40 -8.28 4.59
CA THR A 85 3.77 -9.56 4.26
C THR A 85 2.67 -9.87 5.27
N ASN A 86 2.91 -9.67 6.56
CA ASN A 86 1.88 -9.83 7.59
C ASN A 86 0.70 -8.89 7.37
N GLY A 87 0.94 -7.61 7.03
CA GLY A 87 -0.12 -6.66 6.68
C GLY A 87 -0.99 -7.15 5.52
N ALA A 88 -0.36 -7.61 4.45
CA ALA A 88 -1.07 -8.16 3.31
C ALA A 88 -1.88 -9.43 3.66
N LEU A 89 -1.31 -10.32 4.48
CA LEU A 89 -2.00 -11.52 4.97
C LEU A 89 -3.23 -11.17 5.81
N LEU A 90 -3.08 -10.23 6.72
CA LEU A 90 -4.19 -9.75 7.57
C LEU A 90 -5.30 -9.15 6.70
N GLY A 91 -4.96 -8.23 5.80
CA GLY A 91 -5.93 -7.62 4.91
C GLY A 91 -6.66 -8.63 4.03
N PHE A 92 -5.94 -9.56 3.42
CA PHE A 92 -6.52 -10.64 2.64
C PHE A 92 -7.46 -11.51 3.47
N TRP A 93 -7.04 -11.91 4.68
CA TRP A 93 -7.84 -12.74 5.57
C TRP A 93 -9.12 -12.04 6.03
N PHE A 94 -9.01 -10.77 6.44
CA PHE A 94 -10.17 -9.98 6.84
C PHE A 94 -11.14 -9.74 5.69
N ALA A 95 -10.63 -9.39 4.49
CA ALA A 95 -11.45 -9.19 3.32
C ALA A 95 -12.14 -10.51 2.89
N ARG A 96 -11.47 -11.64 3.01
CA ARG A 96 -12.03 -12.96 2.74
C ARG A 96 -13.13 -13.33 3.73
N LYS A 97 -12.94 -12.97 5.02
CA LYS A 97 -13.89 -13.31 6.09
C LYS A 97 -15.12 -12.39 6.10
N TYR A 98 -14.89 -11.10 5.91
CA TYR A 98 -15.94 -10.07 6.07
C TYR A 98 -16.44 -9.50 4.73
N GLY A 99 -15.86 -9.90 3.62
CA GLY A 99 -16.32 -9.57 2.28
C GLY A 99 -16.15 -8.12 1.87
N ARG A 100 -16.98 -7.72 0.88
CA ARG A 100 -16.93 -6.39 0.25
C ARG A 100 -17.15 -5.24 1.25
N SER A 101 -18.02 -5.43 2.23
CA SER A 101 -18.30 -4.40 3.25
C SER A 101 -17.05 -4.01 4.06
N PHE A 102 -16.19 -4.98 4.34
CA PHE A 102 -14.90 -4.72 4.97
C PHE A 102 -13.94 -4.00 4.01
N ALA A 103 -13.82 -4.49 2.78
CA ALA A 103 -12.93 -3.91 1.79
C ALA A 103 -13.23 -2.41 1.54
N LEU A 104 -14.52 -2.03 1.49
CA LEU A 104 -14.97 -0.65 1.31
C LEU A 104 -14.69 0.29 2.50
N LYS A 105 -14.36 -0.24 3.69
CA LYS A 105 -13.93 0.60 4.82
C LYS A 105 -12.50 1.10 4.66
N PHE A 106 -11.65 0.35 3.97
CA PHE A 106 -10.21 0.61 3.85
C PHE A 106 -9.78 0.96 2.42
N SER A 107 -10.65 0.77 1.43
CA SER A 107 -10.36 1.11 0.05
C SER A 107 -11.59 1.75 -0.61
N LYS A 108 -11.35 2.73 -1.50
CA LYS A 108 -12.43 3.36 -2.24
C LYS A 108 -13.01 2.39 -3.26
N GLN A 109 -14.31 2.53 -3.54
CA GLN A 109 -15.01 1.74 -4.57
C GLN A 109 -14.29 1.79 -5.92
N GLU A 110 -13.84 2.98 -6.35
CA GLU A 110 -13.12 3.19 -7.59
C GLU A 110 -11.80 2.42 -7.67
N ASP A 111 -11.07 2.32 -6.56
CA ASP A 111 -9.79 1.63 -6.50
C ASP A 111 -9.98 0.11 -6.53
N LEU A 112 -11.04 -0.40 -5.88
CA LEU A 112 -11.43 -1.80 -5.97
C LEU A 112 -11.87 -2.17 -7.39
N GLU A 113 -12.61 -1.30 -8.08
CA GLU A 113 -13.03 -1.51 -9.47
C GLU A 113 -11.85 -1.45 -10.45
N ARG A 114 -10.91 -0.53 -10.25
CA ARG A 114 -9.64 -0.49 -11.01
C ARG A 114 -8.85 -1.78 -10.80
N ALA A 115 -8.70 -2.22 -9.56
CA ALA A 115 -8.01 -3.45 -9.23
C ALA A 115 -8.72 -4.67 -9.86
N ALA A 116 -10.06 -4.69 -9.88
CA ALA A 116 -10.84 -5.75 -10.52
C ALA A 116 -10.59 -5.81 -12.04
N GLY A 117 -10.66 -4.67 -12.73
CA GLY A 117 -10.40 -4.59 -14.15
C GLY A 117 -8.98 -5.05 -14.52
N MET A 118 -7.98 -4.65 -13.75
CA MET A 118 -6.60 -5.06 -13.96
C MET A 118 -6.36 -6.54 -13.61
N THR A 119 -7.03 -7.03 -12.57
CA THR A 119 -6.97 -8.46 -12.20
C THR A 119 -7.56 -9.35 -13.29
N HIS A 120 -8.68 -8.93 -13.91
CA HIS A 120 -9.25 -9.66 -15.00
C HIS A 120 -8.28 -9.76 -16.20
N ARG A 121 -7.49 -8.72 -16.44
CA ARG A 121 -6.52 -8.65 -17.55
C ARG A 121 -5.23 -9.41 -17.24
N PHE A 122 -4.68 -9.31 -16.04
CA PHE A 122 -3.35 -9.81 -15.67
C PHE A 122 -3.38 -10.99 -14.69
N GLY A 123 -4.57 -11.39 -14.22
CA GLY A 123 -4.72 -12.48 -13.25
C GLY A 123 -4.03 -12.14 -11.90
N PRO A 124 -3.64 -13.18 -11.12
CA PRO A 124 -2.97 -12.97 -9.83
C PRO A 124 -1.61 -12.25 -9.93
N GLY A 125 -0.98 -12.25 -11.09
CA GLY A 125 0.26 -11.50 -11.35
C GLY A 125 0.08 -9.99 -11.20
N PHE A 126 -1.16 -9.49 -11.26
CA PHE A 126 -1.48 -8.09 -10.95
C PHE A 126 -1.05 -7.68 -9.53
N LEU A 127 -1.05 -8.59 -8.57
CA LEU A 127 -0.56 -8.33 -7.21
C LEU A 127 0.90 -7.82 -7.21
N VAL A 128 1.73 -8.31 -8.11
CA VAL A 128 3.12 -7.83 -8.24
C VAL A 128 3.16 -6.44 -8.84
N LEU A 129 2.42 -6.22 -9.93
CA LEU A 129 2.37 -4.92 -10.63
C LEU A 129 1.75 -3.82 -9.74
N ALA A 130 0.72 -4.18 -8.99
CA ALA A 130 0.03 -3.25 -8.10
C ALA A 130 0.93 -2.71 -6.98
N ARG A 131 1.98 -3.43 -6.59
CA ARG A 131 2.89 -3.01 -5.51
C ARG A 131 3.62 -1.68 -5.78
N GLY A 132 3.83 -1.31 -7.03
CA GLY A 132 4.40 -0.01 -7.40
C GLY A 132 3.47 1.17 -7.12
N VAL A 133 2.17 0.92 -6.89
CA VAL A 133 1.14 1.95 -6.67
C VAL A 133 0.41 1.64 -5.37
N PRO A 134 0.69 2.35 -4.26
CA PRO A 134 0.19 2.00 -2.92
C PRO A 134 -1.31 1.73 -2.86
N VAL A 135 -2.12 2.62 -3.40
CA VAL A 135 -3.58 2.49 -3.41
C VAL A 135 -4.06 1.22 -4.13
N LEU A 136 -3.40 0.84 -5.25
CA LEU A 136 -3.72 -0.39 -5.97
C LEU A 136 -3.17 -1.63 -5.26
N ALA A 137 -2.06 -1.51 -4.55
CA ALA A 137 -1.50 -2.59 -3.76
C ALA A 137 -2.49 -3.06 -2.69
N GLU A 138 -3.00 -2.13 -1.89
CA GLU A 138 -4.00 -2.39 -0.85
C GLU A 138 -5.32 -2.88 -1.45
N ALA A 139 -5.85 -2.16 -2.44
CA ALA A 139 -7.09 -2.53 -3.12
C ALA A 139 -7.02 -3.93 -3.73
N SER A 140 -5.88 -4.31 -4.33
CA SER A 140 -5.70 -5.63 -4.93
C SER A 140 -5.69 -6.76 -3.90
N VAL A 141 -5.06 -6.55 -2.75
CA VAL A 141 -5.06 -7.51 -1.63
C VAL A 141 -6.48 -7.74 -1.11
N LEU A 142 -7.21 -6.65 -0.84
CA LEU A 142 -8.60 -6.71 -0.36
C LEU A 142 -9.51 -7.38 -1.40
N LEU A 143 -9.40 -6.99 -2.67
CA LEU A 143 -10.19 -7.57 -3.76
C LEU A 143 -9.98 -9.07 -3.90
N MET A 144 -8.71 -9.53 -3.88
CA MET A 144 -8.39 -10.96 -3.95
C MET A 144 -8.97 -11.73 -2.76
N GLY A 145 -8.98 -11.11 -1.58
CA GLY A 145 -9.64 -11.67 -0.39
C GLY A 145 -11.14 -11.82 -0.61
N VAL A 146 -11.82 -10.75 -1.06
CA VAL A 146 -13.27 -10.74 -1.33
C VAL A 146 -13.66 -11.80 -2.37
N HIS A 147 -12.87 -11.97 -3.44
CA HIS A 147 -13.10 -12.99 -4.47
C HIS A 147 -12.69 -14.41 -4.05
N GLY A 148 -12.19 -14.60 -2.83
CA GLY A 148 -11.85 -15.92 -2.32
C GLY A 148 -10.69 -16.61 -3.04
N LEU A 149 -9.71 -15.84 -3.57
CA LEU A 149 -8.52 -16.40 -4.21
C LEU A 149 -7.85 -17.41 -3.29
N SER A 150 -7.36 -18.54 -3.84
CA SER A 150 -6.66 -19.54 -3.04
C SER A 150 -5.37 -18.97 -2.40
N TRP A 151 -5.07 -19.39 -1.18
CA TRP A 151 -3.89 -18.91 -0.44
C TRP A 151 -2.59 -19.08 -1.20
N SER A 152 -2.40 -20.22 -1.88
CA SER A 152 -1.18 -20.49 -2.65
C SER A 152 -0.98 -19.51 -3.82
N ARG A 153 -2.07 -19.14 -4.51
CA ARG A 153 -2.03 -18.16 -5.60
C ARG A 153 -1.85 -16.72 -5.12
N PHE A 154 -2.24 -16.44 -3.89
CA PHE A 154 -2.07 -15.14 -3.25
C PHE A 154 -0.66 -14.98 -2.67
N LEU A 155 -0.18 -15.98 -1.92
CA LEU A 155 1.06 -15.90 -1.14
C LEU A 155 2.30 -15.67 -2.02
N LEU A 156 2.47 -16.46 -3.08
CA LEU A 156 3.68 -16.37 -3.91
C LEU A 156 3.92 -14.96 -4.48
N PRO A 157 2.97 -14.33 -5.19
CA PRO A 157 3.17 -12.97 -5.69
C PRO A 157 3.44 -11.96 -4.57
N VAL A 158 2.74 -12.07 -3.43
CA VAL A 158 2.88 -11.14 -2.30
C VAL A 158 4.24 -11.26 -1.64
N ILE A 159 4.69 -12.48 -1.35
CA ILE A 159 5.98 -12.76 -0.71
C ILE A 159 7.13 -12.18 -1.57
N PHE A 160 7.17 -12.53 -2.86
CA PHE A 160 8.24 -12.09 -3.74
C PHE A 160 8.19 -10.58 -4.04
N SER A 161 7.01 -10.01 -4.25
CA SER A 161 6.89 -8.56 -4.49
C SER A 161 7.24 -7.74 -3.25
N ASN A 162 6.80 -8.15 -2.06
CA ASN A 162 7.18 -7.48 -0.82
C ASN A 162 8.68 -7.59 -0.56
N LEU A 163 9.30 -8.75 -0.83
CA LEU A 163 10.74 -8.93 -0.72
C LEU A 163 11.49 -7.96 -1.64
N GLY A 164 11.09 -7.89 -2.91
CA GLY A 164 11.71 -6.99 -3.88
C GLY A 164 11.61 -5.52 -3.49
N ILE A 165 10.44 -5.08 -3.02
CA ILE A 165 10.22 -3.71 -2.57
C ILE A 165 10.99 -3.41 -1.30
N SER A 166 10.94 -4.27 -0.29
CA SER A 166 11.69 -4.11 0.95
C SER A 166 13.19 -4.03 0.68
N LEU A 167 13.71 -4.91 -0.20
CA LEU A 167 15.10 -4.89 -0.62
C LEU A 167 15.47 -3.56 -1.29
N GLY A 168 14.66 -3.11 -2.24
CA GLY A 168 14.91 -1.87 -2.97
C GLY A 168 14.96 -0.65 -2.06
N TYR A 169 13.95 -0.46 -1.22
CA TYR A 169 13.88 0.69 -0.31
C TYR A 169 14.91 0.64 0.81
N CYS A 170 15.17 -0.54 1.41
CA CYS A 170 16.18 -0.66 2.45
C CYS A 170 17.60 -0.48 1.91
N ALA A 171 17.93 -1.05 0.75
CA ALA A 171 19.20 -0.81 0.09
C ALA A 171 19.39 0.66 -0.28
N PHE A 172 18.35 1.31 -0.79
CA PHE A 172 18.36 2.73 -1.11
C PHE A 172 18.60 3.60 0.13
N GLY A 173 17.89 3.32 1.24
CA GLY A 173 18.08 4.00 2.52
C GLY A 173 19.50 3.81 3.08
N HIS A 174 20.02 2.60 3.00
CA HIS A 174 21.37 2.29 3.45
C HIS A 174 22.44 3.03 2.66
N VAL A 175 22.36 3.02 1.33
CA VAL A 175 23.30 3.77 0.48
C VAL A 175 23.19 5.27 0.76
N ALA A 176 21.98 5.79 0.84
CA ALA A 176 21.75 7.22 1.06
C ALA A 176 22.29 7.70 2.42
N SER A 177 22.24 6.86 3.45
CA SER A 177 22.80 7.19 4.78
C SER A 177 24.34 7.27 4.78
N GLN A 178 25.00 6.53 3.88
CA GLN A 178 26.47 6.56 3.76
C GLN A 178 27.01 7.84 3.07
N TYR A 179 26.17 8.53 2.29
CA TYR A 179 26.57 9.69 1.47
C TYR A 179 25.88 10.99 1.90
N ASP A 180 25.31 11.06 3.09
CA ASP A 180 24.54 12.21 3.61
C ASP A 180 23.33 12.62 2.76
N TRP A 181 22.84 11.72 1.88
CA TRP A 181 21.68 11.95 1.03
C TRP A 181 20.38 11.41 1.64
N PHE A 182 20.43 11.08 2.91
CA PHE A 182 19.30 10.46 3.58
C PHE A 182 18.00 11.28 3.52
N PRO A 183 18.01 12.63 3.72
CA PRO A 183 16.82 13.46 3.55
C PRO A 183 16.25 13.40 2.12
N LEU A 184 17.13 13.36 1.11
CA LEU A 184 16.73 13.21 -0.29
C LEU A 184 16.09 11.83 -0.55
N ALA A 185 16.68 10.76 0.01
CA ALA A 185 16.13 9.41 -0.12
C ALA A 185 14.72 9.30 0.48
N MET A 186 14.49 9.93 1.62
CA MET A 186 13.16 10.02 2.23
C MET A 186 12.18 10.73 1.30
N GLY A 187 12.57 11.87 0.73
CA GLY A 187 11.76 12.60 -0.25
C GLY A 187 11.43 11.77 -1.50
N VAL A 188 12.41 11.05 -2.06
CA VAL A 188 12.22 10.17 -3.22
C VAL A 188 11.30 8.99 -2.88
N SER A 189 11.44 8.41 -1.70
CA SER A 189 10.59 7.30 -1.23
C SER A 189 9.11 7.69 -1.08
N ILE A 190 8.82 8.98 -0.92
CA ILE A 190 7.47 9.54 -0.95
C ILE A 190 7.08 9.87 -2.39
N GLY A 191 7.95 10.57 -3.11
CA GLY A 191 7.66 11.12 -4.43
C GLY A 191 7.39 10.04 -5.47
N VAL A 192 8.17 8.98 -5.51
CA VAL A 192 8.03 7.91 -6.51
C VAL A 192 6.67 7.23 -6.43
N PRO A 193 6.16 6.73 -5.28
CA PRO A 193 4.83 6.14 -5.19
C PRO A 193 3.71 7.13 -5.55
N VAL A 194 3.84 8.40 -5.16
CA VAL A 194 2.85 9.44 -5.50
C VAL A 194 2.81 9.66 -7.01
N VAL A 195 3.96 9.82 -7.66
CA VAL A 195 4.05 10.01 -9.12
C VAL A 195 3.49 8.79 -9.86
N LEU A 196 3.84 7.57 -9.44
CA LEU A 196 3.31 6.35 -10.02
C LEU A 196 1.79 6.27 -9.86
N THR A 197 1.25 6.64 -8.70
CA THR A 197 -0.19 6.68 -8.46
C THR A 197 -0.88 7.65 -9.43
N LEU A 198 -0.33 8.85 -9.62
CA LEU A 198 -0.88 9.84 -10.55
C LEU A 198 -0.82 9.38 -12.00
N ILE A 199 0.30 8.75 -12.41
CA ILE A 199 0.45 8.17 -13.74
C ILE A 199 -0.62 7.11 -13.98
N VAL A 200 -0.76 6.15 -13.06
CA VAL A 200 -1.73 5.06 -13.20
C VAL A 200 -3.16 5.60 -13.22
N GLN A 201 -3.51 6.55 -12.35
CA GLN A 201 -4.83 7.19 -12.36
C GLN A 201 -5.14 7.89 -13.69
N ARG A 202 -4.14 8.45 -14.36
CA ARG A 202 -4.31 9.13 -15.64
C ARG A 202 -4.49 8.16 -16.82
N PHE A 203 -3.75 7.04 -16.81
CA PHE A 203 -3.75 6.06 -17.92
C PHE A 203 -4.78 4.96 -17.78
N VAL A 204 -5.12 4.58 -16.55
CA VAL A 204 -6.17 3.60 -16.28
C VAL A 204 -7.49 4.35 -16.10
N LYS A 205 -8.08 4.82 -17.22
CA LYS A 205 -9.47 5.24 -17.24
C LYS A 205 -10.33 4.03 -16.90
N LEU A 206 -11.22 4.18 -15.92
CA LEU A 206 -12.28 3.20 -15.67
C LEU A 206 -13.07 3.02 -16.98
N PRO A 207 -13.41 1.81 -17.40
CA PRO A 207 -14.45 1.61 -18.38
C PRO A 207 -15.68 2.36 -17.84
N HIS A 208 -16.30 3.24 -18.66
CA HIS A 208 -17.54 3.90 -18.32
C HIS A 208 -18.51 2.86 -17.77
N GLU A 209 -19.18 3.21 -16.68
CA GLU A 209 -20.25 2.43 -16.05
C GLU A 209 -21.10 1.73 -17.13
N THR A 210 -20.91 0.44 -17.26
CA THR A 210 -22.01 -0.39 -17.69
C THR A 210 -22.94 -0.37 -16.49
N LYS A 211 -23.94 0.54 -16.51
CA LYS A 211 -25.07 0.49 -15.56
C LYS A 211 -25.49 -0.98 -15.54
N LEU A 212 -25.30 -1.61 -14.40
CA LEU A 212 -25.96 -2.89 -14.16
C LEU A 212 -27.44 -2.64 -14.49
N PRO A 213 -28.09 -3.44 -15.33
CA PRO A 213 -29.51 -3.29 -15.57
C PRO A 213 -30.17 -3.27 -14.19
N ALA A 214 -30.99 -2.26 -13.96
CA ALA A 214 -31.80 -2.19 -12.76
C ALA A 214 -32.44 -3.56 -12.59
N SER A 215 -32.23 -4.17 -11.42
CA SER A 215 -32.92 -5.41 -11.10
C SER A 215 -34.41 -5.13 -11.33
N GLU A 216 -34.99 -5.69 -12.38
CA GLU A 216 -36.42 -5.73 -12.54
C GLU A 216 -36.98 -6.35 -11.27
N ASN A 217 -37.69 -5.53 -10.52
CA ASN A 217 -38.34 -5.95 -9.31
C ASN A 217 -39.50 -6.88 -9.76
N PRO A 218 -39.48 -8.20 -9.44
CA PRO A 218 -40.48 -9.13 -9.92
C PRO A 218 -41.91 -8.83 -9.42
N GLN A 219 -42.07 -7.82 -8.55
CA GLN A 219 -43.33 -7.46 -7.94
C GLN A 219 -44.17 -6.43 -8.71
N GLU A 220 -43.63 -5.79 -9.78
CA GLU A 220 -44.43 -4.85 -10.58
C GLU A 220 -45.15 -5.47 -11.79
N SER A 221 -44.88 -6.73 -12.11
CA SER A 221 -45.57 -7.43 -13.21
C SER A 221 -46.91 -8.04 -12.82
N GLU A 222 -47.24 -8.19 -11.52
CA GLU A 222 -48.50 -8.81 -11.08
C GLU A 222 -49.65 -7.81 -10.80
N LEU A 223 -49.45 -6.51 -11.05
CA LEU A 223 -50.47 -5.50 -10.78
C LEU A 223 -51.16 -4.95 -12.04
N ASN A 224 -50.86 -5.47 -13.23
CA ASN A 224 -51.43 -5.01 -14.50
C ASN A 224 -52.12 -6.10 -15.34
N ASP A 225 -52.52 -7.23 -14.70
CA ASP A 225 -53.45 -8.21 -15.32
C ASP A 225 -54.81 -8.25 -14.60
#